data_8417e6d80387f30817d3b07ed6f902a6
#
_entry.id   8417e6d80387f30817d3b07ed6f902a6
#
_cell.length_a   1.000
_cell.length_b   1.000
_cell.length_c   1.000
_cell.angle_alpha   90.00
_cell.angle_beta   90.00
_cell.angle_gamma   90.00
#
_symmetry.space_group_name_H-M   'P 1'
#
loop_
_entity.id
_entity.type
_entity.pdbx_description
1 polymer ?
#
loop_
_entity_poly.entity_id
_entity_poly.type
_entity_poly.pdbx_seq_one_letter_code
_entity_poly.pdbx_strand_id
1 'polypeptide(L)'
;MDASKPFKELVFSGVQPTGNLHLGNYLGAIVRFVEMQKTHECIYCVVDMHAITVWQDPKELNKAIREVTAAFIACGIDPKTHIVFNQSQVAEHAELAWVFNCVARMGWLNRMTQFKEKAGKDRENVSVGLFSYPNLMSADILVYRATHVPVGEDQKQHVELARDTAQKFNNDYRESIAERGFGEAFFPLPEPLIQGAATRVMSLRDGTKKMSKSDASDQSRINLTDDPDTIALKIRRAKTDPDALPSEEKGLEGRPEADNLVGIYAACAGRRSEEPRLNSSHITISY
;
A
#
# COMPACT_ATOMS: atom_id res chain seq x y z
N MET A 1 -15.16 -15.43 -24.77
CA MET A 1 -15.68 -14.88 -23.50
C MET A 1 -17.13 -14.54 -23.72
N ASP A 2 -18.00 -14.87 -22.79
CA ASP A 2 -19.43 -14.54 -22.87
C ASP A 2 -19.58 -13.03 -22.61
N ALA A 3 -19.91 -12.27 -23.65
CA ALA A 3 -19.99 -10.80 -23.65
C ALA A 3 -21.11 -10.24 -22.73
N SER A 4 -21.96 -11.10 -22.20
CA SER A 4 -23.10 -10.72 -21.35
C SER A 4 -22.78 -10.80 -19.85
N LYS A 5 -21.58 -11.29 -19.45
CA LYS A 5 -21.21 -11.43 -18.02
C LYS A 5 -20.48 -10.20 -17.52
N PRO A 6 -20.85 -9.69 -16.34
CA PRO A 6 -20.07 -8.66 -15.67
C PRO A 6 -18.65 -9.16 -15.43
N PHE A 7 -17.67 -8.22 -15.32
CA PHE A 7 -16.30 -8.56 -14.99
C PHE A 7 -16.26 -9.32 -13.66
N LYS A 8 -15.44 -10.39 -13.61
CA LYS A 8 -15.24 -11.14 -12.37
C LYS A 8 -14.57 -10.22 -11.34
N GLU A 9 -15.04 -10.26 -10.10
CA GLU A 9 -14.39 -9.54 -9.01
C GLU A 9 -12.96 -10.01 -8.86
N LEU A 10 -12.04 -9.06 -8.96
CA LEU A 10 -10.61 -9.27 -8.84
C LEU A 10 -9.98 -8.06 -8.17
N VAL A 11 -9.20 -8.32 -7.12
CA VAL A 11 -8.46 -7.30 -6.39
C VAL A 11 -7.02 -7.24 -6.88
N PHE A 12 -6.55 -6.06 -7.23
CA PHE A 12 -5.13 -5.81 -7.53
C PHE A 12 -4.51 -4.93 -6.46
N SER A 13 -3.37 -5.34 -5.93
CA SER A 13 -2.61 -4.54 -4.97
C SER A 13 -1.13 -4.49 -5.33
N GLY A 14 -0.57 -3.29 -5.36
CA GLY A 14 0.83 -3.04 -5.63
C GLY A 14 1.58 -2.50 -4.42
N VAL A 15 2.76 -3.03 -4.14
CA VAL A 15 3.65 -2.52 -3.08
C VAL A 15 5.04 -2.26 -3.65
N GLN A 16 5.54 -1.05 -3.44
CA GLN A 16 6.89 -0.70 -3.88
C GLN A 16 7.95 -1.45 -3.05
N PRO A 17 8.99 -2.00 -3.70
CA PRO A 17 10.10 -2.65 -3.03
C PRO A 17 11.04 -1.61 -2.39
N THR A 18 10.57 -1.01 -1.32
CA THR A 18 11.32 0.07 -0.67
C THR A 18 12.27 -0.42 0.42
N GLY A 19 12.48 -1.73 0.54
CA GLY A 19 13.35 -2.36 1.56
C GLY A 19 12.87 -2.15 2.99
N ASN A 20 13.44 -2.89 3.94
CA ASN A 20 13.23 -2.74 5.39
C ASN A 20 11.79 -2.42 5.79
N LEU A 21 10.88 -3.36 5.51
CA LEU A 21 9.50 -3.25 5.97
C LEU A 21 9.48 -3.23 7.50
N HIS A 22 8.70 -2.34 8.04
CA HIS A 22 8.53 -2.16 9.48
C HIS A 22 7.07 -2.41 9.91
N LEU A 23 6.84 -2.48 11.20
CA LEU A 23 5.53 -2.74 11.80
C LEU A 23 4.42 -1.83 11.24
N GLY A 24 4.74 -0.57 10.93
CA GLY A 24 3.80 0.35 10.31
C GLY A 24 3.36 -0.06 8.89
N ASN A 25 4.23 -0.74 8.12
CA ASN A 25 3.85 -1.32 6.83
C ASN A 25 2.97 -2.56 7.02
N TYR A 26 3.31 -3.41 8.01
CA TYR A 26 2.55 -4.61 8.34
C TYR A 26 1.12 -4.27 8.76
N LEU A 27 0.96 -3.47 9.83
CA LEU A 27 -0.36 -3.10 10.36
C LEU A 27 -1.14 -2.13 9.45
N GLY A 28 -0.42 -1.33 8.67
CA GLY A 28 -1.02 -0.34 7.76
C GLY A 28 -1.55 -0.93 6.46
N ALA A 29 -0.95 -2.01 5.95
CA ALA A 29 -1.28 -2.57 4.64
C ALA A 29 -1.30 -4.09 4.61
N ILE A 30 -0.22 -4.79 5.01
CA ILE A 30 -0.06 -6.23 4.74
C ILE A 30 -1.13 -7.07 5.46
N VAL A 31 -1.46 -6.75 6.71
CA VAL A 31 -2.55 -7.43 7.46
C VAL A 31 -3.86 -7.40 6.68
N ARG A 32 -4.16 -6.28 6.05
CA ARG A 32 -5.38 -6.11 5.26
C ARG A 32 -5.37 -6.95 3.98
N PHE A 33 -4.20 -7.10 3.35
CA PHE A 33 -4.05 -7.98 2.21
C PHE A 33 -4.30 -9.44 2.61
N VAL A 34 -3.77 -9.85 3.78
CA VAL A 34 -3.99 -11.20 4.34
C VAL A 34 -5.46 -11.44 4.66
N GLU A 35 -6.17 -10.45 5.20
CA GLU A 35 -7.61 -10.58 5.45
C GLU A 35 -8.42 -10.60 4.15
N MET A 36 -8.05 -9.78 3.18
CA MET A 36 -8.76 -9.64 1.92
C MET A 36 -8.71 -10.91 1.07
N GLN A 37 -7.60 -11.64 1.08
CA GLN A 37 -7.48 -12.90 0.35
C GLN A 37 -8.45 -13.99 0.83
N LYS A 38 -9.05 -13.84 2.03
CA LYS A 38 -10.04 -14.80 2.55
C LYS A 38 -11.39 -14.68 1.84
N THR A 39 -11.67 -13.55 1.22
CA THR A 39 -12.97 -13.24 0.64
C THR A 39 -12.93 -12.87 -0.84
N HIS A 40 -11.75 -12.53 -1.36
CA HIS A 40 -11.57 -12.08 -2.75
C HIS A 40 -10.46 -12.86 -3.44
N GLU A 41 -10.56 -12.99 -4.75
CA GLU A 41 -9.42 -13.34 -5.58
C GLU A 41 -8.49 -12.14 -5.69
N CYS A 42 -7.19 -12.33 -5.36
CA CYS A 42 -6.24 -11.24 -5.23
C CYS A 42 -5.00 -11.46 -6.09
N ILE A 43 -4.49 -10.37 -6.65
CA ILE A 43 -3.20 -10.26 -7.30
C ILE A 43 -2.35 -9.28 -6.50
N TYR A 44 -1.17 -9.73 -6.06
CA TYR A 44 -0.20 -8.91 -5.31
C TYR A 44 1.05 -8.71 -6.15
N CYS A 45 1.34 -7.47 -6.45
CA CYS A 45 2.44 -7.08 -7.31
C CYS A 45 3.51 -6.31 -6.52
N VAL A 46 4.76 -6.73 -6.62
CA VAL A 46 5.90 -5.92 -6.19
C VAL A 46 6.25 -4.98 -7.33
N VAL A 47 5.93 -3.68 -7.16
CA VAL A 47 5.97 -2.70 -8.26
C VAL A 47 7.32 -2.00 -8.36
N ASP A 48 8.31 -2.72 -8.85
CA ASP A 48 9.69 -2.26 -9.01
C ASP A 48 9.86 -1.19 -10.09
N MET A 49 9.03 -1.18 -11.12
CA MET A 49 9.04 -0.13 -12.14
C MET A 49 8.57 1.22 -11.58
N HIS A 50 7.69 1.22 -10.56
CA HIS A 50 7.36 2.45 -9.84
C HIS A 50 8.52 2.92 -8.96
N ALA A 51 9.31 2.01 -8.41
CA ALA A 51 10.45 2.37 -7.57
C ALA A 51 11.51 3.15 -8.36
N ILE A 52 11.76 2.79 -9.63
CA ILE A 52 12.78 3.44 -10.48
C ILE A 52 12.36 4.82 -11.02
N THR A 53 11.18 5.32 -10.68
CA THR A 53 10.80 6.72 -10.97
C THR A 53 11.69 7.72 -10.22
N VAL A 54 12.34 7.28 -9.16
CA VAL A 54 13.46 7.90 -8.48
C VAL A 54 14.67 6.97 -8.55
N TRP A 55 15.88 7.53 -8.51
CA TRP A 55 17.10 6.72 -8.63
C TRP A 55 17.16 5.62 -7.55
N GLN A 56 17.50 4.40 -7.98
CA GLN A 56 17.68 3.23 -7.12
C GLN A 56 19.02 2.56 -7.46
N ASP A 57 19.75 2.10 -6.44
CA ASP A 57 20.87 1.19 -6.67
C ASP A 57 20.32 -0.17 -7.14
N PRO A 58 20.78 -0.72 -8.28
CA PRO A 58 20.22 -1.96 -8.82
C PRO A 58 20.37 -3.18 -7.91
N LYS A 59 21.43 -3.26 -7.12
CA LYS A 59 21.67 -4.38 -6.19
C LYS A 59 20.71 -4.29 -5.00
N GLU A 60 20.57 -3.11 -4.43
CA GLU A 60 19.64 -2.85 -3.34
C GLU A 60 18.19 -3.03 -3.78
N LEU A 61 17.82 -2.59 -4.99
CA LEU A 61 16.49 -2.82 -5.54
C LEU A 61 16.18 -4.31 -5.66
N ASN A 62 17.09 -5.10 -6.23
CA ASN A 62 16.90 -6.55 -6.36
C ASN A 62 16.77 -7.24 -4.99
N LYS A 63 17.55 -6.80 -3.99
CA LYS A 63 17.43 -7.27 -2.62
C LYS A 63 16.06 -6.91 -2.03
N ALA A 64 15.65 -5.66 -2.16
CA ALA A 64 14.38 -5.16 -1.65
C ALA A 64 13.16 -5.87 -2.26
N ILE A 65 13.19 -6.21 -3.57
CA ILE A 65 12.14 -7.01 -4.22
C ILE A 65 11.98 -8.36 -3.52
N ARG A 66 13.09 -9.06 -3.26
CA ARG A 66 13.07 -10.37 -2.59
C ARG A 66 12.59 -10.26 -1.15
N GLU A 67 13.05 -9.25 -0.42
CA GLU A 67 12.65 -9.01 0.97
C GLU A 67 11.14 -8.72 1.09
N VAL A 68 10.59 -7.87 0.23
CA VAL A 68 9.15 -7.57 0.22
C VAL A 68 8.33 -8.80 -0.14
N THR A 69 8.76 -9.57 -1.15
CA THR A 69 8.09 -10.83 -1.52
C THR A 69 8.12 -11.85 -0.38
N ALA A 70 9.28 -12.02 0.27
CA ALA A 70 9.42 -12.92 1.42
C ALA A 70 8.52 -12.45 2.59
N ALA A 71 8.46 -11.15 2.85
CA ALA A 71 7.60 -10.60 3.89
C ALA A 71 6.10 -10.85 3.60
N PHE A 72 5.65 -10.72 2.35
CA PHE A 72 4.27 -11.05 1.97
C PHE A 72 3.92 -12.48 2.34
N ILE A 73 4.77 -13.44 1.95
CA ILE A 73 4.56 -14.87 2.23
C ILE A 73 4.62 -15.13 3.74
N ALA A 74 5.63 -14.59 4.42
CA ALA A 74 5.80 -14.77 5.87
C ALA A 74 4.65 -14.18 6.69
N CYS A 75 4.04 -13.09 6.22
CA CYS A 75 2.87 -12.47 6.86
C CYS A 75 1.55 -13.18 6.57
N GLY A 76 1.53 -14.17 5.67
CA GLY A 76 0.37 -15.03 5.44
C GLY A 76 -0.33 -14.85 4.09
N ILE A 77 0.27 -14.14 3.13
CA ILE A 77 -0.22 -14.20 1.74
C ILE A 77 0.14 -15.56 1.16
N ASP A 78 -0.87 -16.29 0.71
CA ASP A 78 -0.70 -17.65 0.17
C ASP A 78 -0.47 -17.63 -1.35
N PRO A 79 0.78 -17.85 -1.82
CA PRO A 79 1.10 -17.84 -3.25
C PRO A 79 0.59 -19.07 -4.01
N LYS A 80 -0.04 -20.05 -3.34
CA LYS A 80 -0.64 -21.23 -3.98
C LYS A 80 -2.07 -20.94 -4.44
N THR A 81 -2.75 -20.03 -3.78
CA THR A 81 -4.15 -19.66 -4.04
C THR A 81 -4.30 -18.28 -4.65
N HIS A 82 -3.30 -17.42 -4.46
CA HIS A 82 -3.28 -16.06 -4.97
C HIS A 82 -2.01 -15.79 -5.77
N ILE A 83 -2.05 -14.82 -6.68
CA ILE A 83 -0.90 -14.49 -7.53
C ILE A 83 -0.02 -13.49 -6.79
N VAL A 84 1.27 -13.82 -6.65
CA VAL A 84 2.32 -12.91 -6.15
C VAL A 84 3.42 -12.84 -7.19
N PHE A 85 3.75 -11.66 -7.68
CA PHE A 85 4.77 -11.52 -8.73
C PHE A 85 5.48 -10.16 -8.68
N ASN A 86 6.57 -10.03 -9.44
CA ASN A 86 7.31 -8.79 -9.62
C ASN A 86 6.93 -8.14 -10.96
N GLN A 87 6.58 -6.85 -10.93
CA GLN A 87 6.02 -6.10 -12.05
C GLN A 87 6.87 -6.18 -13.32
N SER A 88 8.19 -6.01 -13.21
CA SER A 88 9.09 -6.03 -14.38
C SER A 88 9.24 -7.40 -15.06
N GLN A 89 8.69 -8.48 -14.47
CA GLN A 89 8.66 -9.80 -15.10
C GLN A 89 7.48 -9.97 -16.09
N VAL A 90 6.59 -8.98 -16.15
CA VAL A 90 5.42 -8.95 -17.05
C VAL A 90 5.50 -7.69 -17.91
N ALA A 91 5.98 -7.82 -19.14
CA ALA A 91 6.26 -6.70 -20.05
C ALA A 91 5.01 -5.89 -20.41
N GLU A 92 3.85 -6.53 -20.36
CA GLU A 92 2.55 -5.97 -20.70
C GLU A 92 2.16 -4.76 -19.84
N HIS A 93 2.70 -4.66 -18.63
CA HIS A 93 2.55 -3.45 -17.80
C HIS A 93 3.10 -2.20 -18.51
N ALA A 94 4.33 -2.30 -19.04
CA ALA A 94 4.96 -1.20 -19.77
C ALA A 94 4.31 -0.95 -21.11
N GLU A 95 3.93 -2.01 -21.84
CA GLU A 95 3.27 -1.92 -23.14
C GLU A 95 1.91 -1.22 -23.01
N LEU A 96 1.08 -1.64 -22.04
CA LEU A 96 -0.21 -1.00 -21.81
C LEU A 96 -0.07 0.42 -21.27
N ALA A 97 0.95 0.67 -20.44
CA ALA A 97 1.25 2.03 -19.97
C ALA A 97 1.58 2.98 -21.13
N TRP A 98 2.29 2.49 -22.16
CA TRP A 98 2.53 3.27 -23.38
C TRP A 98 1.22 3.59 -24.12
N VAL A 99 0.33 2.61 -24.28
CA VAL A 99 -1.00 2.82 -24.87
C VAL A 99 -1.77 3.88 -24.06
N PHE A 100 -1.75 3.79 -22.73
CA PHE A 100 -2.44 4.75 -21.88
C PHE A 100 -1.81 6.15 -21.89
N ASN A 101 -0.50 6.27 -22.12
CA ASN A 101 0.12 7.56 -22.39
C ASN A 101 -0.44 8.23 -23.66
N CYS A 102 -0.92 7.44 -24.61
CA CYS A 102 -1.57 7.94 -25.83
C CYS A 102 -3.08 8.20 -25.68
N VAL A 103 -3.72 7.58 -24.68
CA VAL A 103 -5.16 7.74 -24.36
C VAL A 103 -5.41 8.85 -23.36
N ALA A 104 -4.62 8.90 -22.28
CA ALA A 104 -4.79 9.86 -21.19
C ALA A 104 -4.49 11.30 -21.66
N ARG A 105 -5.07 12.27 -20.95
CA ARG A 105 -4.90 13.69 -21.28
C ARG A 105 -3.88 14.34 -20.35
N MET A 106 -3.01 15.18 -20.91
CA MET A 106 -2.05 15.97 -20.12
C MET A 106 -2.69 16.70 -18.93
N GLY A 107 -3.90 17.26 -19.12
CA GLY A 107 -4.62 17.95 -18.07
C GLY A 107 -5.02 17.04 -16.88
N TRP A 108 -5.17 15.73 -17.10
CA TRP A 108 -5.44 14.76 -16.01
C TRP A 108 -4.19 14.56 -15.16
N LEU A 109 -3.05 14.30 -15.82
CA LEU A 109 -1.75 14.10 -15.14
C LEU A 109 -1.29 15.36 -14.41
N ASN A 110 -1.49 16.54 -14.99
CA ASN A 110 -1.14 17.81 -14.37
C ASN A 110 -1.94 18.11 -13.07
N ARG A 111 -3.11 17.50 -12.88
CA ARG A 111 -3.91 17.64 -11.67
C ARG A 111 -3.50 16.70 -10.54
N MET A 112 -2.66 15.68 -10.83
CA MET A 112 -2.22 14.72 -9.83
C MET A 112 -1.41 15.41 -8.72
N THR A 113 -1.89 15.29 -7.49
CA THR A 113 -1.29 15.97 -6.33
C THR A 113 0.09 15.41 -5.99
N GLN A 114 0.27 14.11 -6.07
CA GLN A 114 1.54 13.45 -5.74
C GLN A 114 2.70 13.85 -6.64
N PHE A 115 2.44 14.15 -7.93
CA PHE A 115 3.48 14.71 -8.79
C PHE A 115 3.94 16.07 -8.26
N LYS A 116 2.98 16.93 -7.86
CA LYS A 116 3.29 18.27 -7.34
C LYS A 116 4.12 18.22 -6.05
N GLU A 117 3.79 17.27 -5.18
CA GLU A 117 4.49 17.07 -3.90
C GLU A 117 5.91 16.52 -4.10
N LYS A 118 6.06 15.47 -4.91
CA LYS A 118 7.36 14.80 -5.15
C LYS A 118 8.30 15.63 -6.00
N ALA A 119 7.80 16.36 -7.00
CA ALA A 119 8.60 17.21 -7.86
C ALA A 119 9.10 18.47 -7.13
N GLY A 120 8.41 18.93 -6.09
CA GLY A 120 8.78 20.10 -5.31
C GLY A 120 8.93 21.35 -6.17
N LYS A 121 10.00 22.13 -5.92
CA LYS A 121 10.30 23.37 -6.66
C LYS A 121 11.10 23.13 -7.95
N ASP A 122 11.78 22.00 -8.05
CA ASP A 122 12.72 21.67 -9.14
C ASP A 122 12.08 20.71 -10.16
N ARG A 123 11.00 21.15 -10.76
CA ARG A 123 10.20 20.33 -11.70
C ARG A 123 10.93 19.98 -12.99
N GLU A 124 11.93 20.75 -13.38
CA GLU A 124 12.66 20.55 -14.62
C GLU A 124 13.66 19.39 -14.53
N ASN A 125 14.10 19.04 -13.32
CA ASN A 125 15.08 17.98 -13.09
C ASN A 125 14.46 16.64 -12.66
N VAL A 126 13.12 16.53 -12.55
CA VAL A 126 12.48 15.25 -12.24
C VAL A 126 12.34 14.38 -13.51
N SER A 127 12.38 13.05 -13.31
CA SER A 127 12.22 12.13 -14.43
C SER A 127 10.83 12.21 -15.07
N VAL A 128 10.74 11.99 -16.39
CA VAL A 128 9.45 11.85 -17.08
C VAL A 128 8.63 10.72 -16.48
N GLY A 129 9.28 9.66 -15.99
CA GLY A 129 8.63 8.57 -15.26
C GLY A 129 7.85 9.03 -14.03
N LEU A 130 8.35 10.03 -13.29
CA LEU A 130 7.63 10.60 -12.16
C LEU A 130 6.36 11.36 -12.58
N PHE A 131 6.29 11.87 -13.79
CA PHE A 131 5.09 12.49 -14.35
C PHE A 131 4.10 11.47 -14.88
N SER A 132 4.59 10.41 -15.55
CA SER A 132 3.76 9.43 -16.28
C SER A 132 3.40 8.19 -15.46
N TYR A 133 4.00 7.97 -14.27
CA TYR A 133 3.71 6.78 -13.47
C TYR A 133 2.22 6.55 -13.13
N PRO A 134 1.33 7.55 -13.06
CA PRO A 134 -0.09 7.29 -12.85
C PRO A 134 -0.72 6.48 -14.00
N ASN A 135 -0.20 6.62 -15.23
CA ASN A 135 -0.63 5.79 -16.35
C ASN A 135 -0.08 4.36 -16.26
N LEU A 136 1.14 4.18 -15.72
CA LEU A 136 1.67 2.86 -15.39
C LEU A 136 0.82 2.19 -14.31
N MET A 137 0.41 2.91 -13.26
CA MET A 137 -0.49 2.37 -12.24
C MET A 137 -1.86 2.00 -12.84
N SER A 138 -2.38 2.78 -13.77
CA SER A 138 -3.60 2.44 -14.50
C SER A 138 -3.42 1.15 -15.33
N ALA A 139 -2.25 0.98 -15.95
CA ALA A 139 -1.91 -0.23 -16.68
C ALA A 139 -1.79 -1.45 -15.76
N ASP A 140 -1.15 -1.32 -14.59
CA ASP A 140 -1.04 -2.37 -13.59
C ASP A 140 -2.40 -2.96 -13.20
N ILE A 141 -3.38 -2.09 -13.01
CA ILE A 141 -4.74 -2.45 -12.62
C ILE A 141 -5.51 -3.07 -13.80
N LEU A 142 -5.45 -2.43 -14.95
CA LEU A 142 -6.32 -2.73 -16.08
C LEU A 142 -5.84 -3.89 -16.95
N VAL A 143 -4.54 -4.20 -16.96
CA VAL A 143 -4.01 -5.36 -17.72
C VAL A 143 -4.62 -6.68 -17.23
N TYR A 144 -4.95 -6.77 -15.95
CA TYR A 144 -5.64 -7.92 -15.34
C TYR A 144 -7.14 -7.76 -15.28
N ARG A 145 -7.69 -6.64 -15.75
CA ARG A 145 -9.12 -6.28 -15.59
C ARG A 145 -9.57 -6.32 -14.13
N ALA A 146 -8.70 -5.87 -13.23
CA ALA A 146 -9.04 -5.77 -11.82
C ALA A 146 -10.20 -4.80 -11.59
N THR A 147 -11.13 -5.22 -10.76
CA THR A 147 -12.36 -4.46 -10.44
C THR A 147 -12.21 -3.65 -9.16
N HIS A 148 -11.27 -4.04 -8.29
CA HIS A 148 -11.10 -3.41 -6.98
C HIS A 148 -9.62 -3.19 -6.68
N VAL A 149 -9.31 -2.06 -6.05
CA VAL A 149 -7.94 -1.69 -5.65
C VAL A 149 -7.95 -1.18 -4.20
N PRO A 150 -7.31 -1.90 -3.26
CA PRO A 150 -7.19 -1.44 -1.88
C PRO A 150 -6.20 -0.29 -1.80
N VAL A 151 -6.68 0.88 -1.45
CA VAL A 151 -5.89 2.11 -1.38
C VAL A 151 -6.22 2.92 -0.13
N GLY A 152 -5.24 3.69 0.35
CA GLY A 152 -5.49 4.78 1.29
C GLY A 152 -6.15 5.97 0.58
N GLU A 153 -6.71 6.88 1.35
CA GLU A 153 -7.37 8.11 0.83
C GLU A 153 -6.45 8.93 -0.09
N ASP A 154 -5.15 8.97 0.21
CA ASP A 154 -4.13 9.68 -0.58
C ASP A 154 -3.91 9.08 -1.98
N GLN A 155 -4.25 7.80 -2.20
CA GLN A 155 -4.11 7.10 -3.47
C GLN A 155 -5.42 7.02 -4.27
N LYS A 156 -6.54 7.47 -3.73
CA LYS A 156 -7.85 7.42 -4.38
C LYS A 156 -7.84 8.08 -5.75
N GLN A 157 -7.17 9.23 -5.87
CA GLN A 157 -7.04 9.98 -7.12
C GLN A 157 -6.40 9.17 -8.25
N HIS A 158 -5.50 8.23 -7.94
CA HIS A 158 -4.91 7.34 -8.95
C HIS A 158 -5.90 6.30 -9.46
N VAL A 159 -6.74 5.76 -8.59
CA VAL A 159 -7.81 4.83 -9.01
C VAL A 159 -8.85 5.57 -9.84
N GLU A 160 -9.18 6.81 -9.50
CA GLU A 160 -10.05 7.67 -10.31
C GLU A 160 -9.47 7.90 -11.71
N LEU A 161 -8.16 8.15 -11.83
CA LEU A 161 -7.49 8.26 -13.12
C LEU A 161 -7.56 6.94 -13.92
N ALA A 162 -7.38 5.80 -13.28
CA ALA A 162 -7.53 4.50 -13.94
C ALA A 162 -8.96 4.29 -14.47
N ARG A 163 -9.97 4.72 -13.72
CA ARG A 163 -11.38 4.71 -14.17
C ARG A 163 -11.59 5.61 -15.38
N ASP A 164 -11.09 6.86 -15.33
CA ASP A 164 -11.21 7.82 -16.44
C ASP A 164 -10.52 7.29 -17.70
N THR A 165 -9.35 6.68 -17.55
CA THR A 165 -8.58 6.07 -18.65
C THR A 165 -9.34 4.87 -19.24
N ALA A 166 -9.86 3.97 -18.41
CA ALA A 166 -10.68 2.84 -18.84
C ALA A 166 -11.95 3.31 -19.56
N GLN A 167 -12.67 4.28 -19.00
CA GLN A 167 -13.87 4.83 -19.61
C GLN A 167 -13.59 5.47 -20.97
N LYS A 168 -12.52 6.26 -21.04
CA LYS A 168 -12.13 6.88 -22.32
C LYS A 168 -11.75 5.83 -23.36
N PHE A 169 -10.94 4.82 -22.98
CA PHE A 169 -10.57 3.74 -23.88
C PHE A 169 -11.81 2.99 -24.39
N ASN A 170 -12.71 2.60 -23.51
CA ASN A 170 -13.94 1.91 -23.88
C ASN A 170 -14.81 2.75 -24.83
N ASN A 171 -14.85 4.07 -24.63
CA ASN A 171 -15.62 4.97 -25.49
C ASN A 171 -14.95 5.16 -26.87
N ASP A 172 -13.65 5.41 -26.89
CA ASP A 172 -12.88 5.69 -28.11
C ASP A 172 -12.85 4.47 -29.07
N TYR A 173 -12.87 3.26 -28.50
CA TYR A 173 -12.76 2.00 -29.26
C TYR A 173 -14.04 1.16 -29.23
N ARG A 174 -15.19 1.75 -28.91
CA ARG A 174 -16.46 1.06 -28.71
C ARG A 174 -16.82 0.12 -29.87
N GLU A 175 -16.73 0.59 -31.11
CA GLU A 175 -17.08 -0.19 -32.30
C GLU A 175 -16.16 -1.40 -32.45
N SER A 176 -14.84 -1.19 -32.38
CA SER A 176 -13.85 -2.28 -32.47
C SER A 176 -13.99 -3.29 -31.31
N ILE A 177 -14.35 -2.85 -30.12
CA ILE A 177 -14.59 -3.72 -28.94
C ILE A 177 -15.79 -4.63 -29.23
N ALA A 178 -16.89 -4.07 -29.73
CA ALA A 178 -18.09 -4.82 -30.09
C ALA A 178 -17.86 -5.81 -31.23
N GLU A 179 -17.21 -5.35 -32.33
CA GLU A 179 -16.87 -6.17 -33.50
C GLU A 179 -16.00 -7.38 -33.16
N ARG A 180 -15.12 -7.24 -32.17
CA ARG A 180 -14.23 -8.31 -31.68
C ARG A 180 -14.88 -9.22 -30.63
N GLY A 181 -16.14 -8.98 -30.25
CA GLY A 181 -16.89 -9.80 -29.32
C GLY A 181 -16.52 -9.62 -27.85
N PHE A 182 -15.92 -8.47 -27.49
CA PHE A 182 -15.61 -8.15 -26.09
C PHE A 182 -16.80 -7.54 -25.30
N GLY A 183 -17.97 -7.39 -25.96
CA GLY A 183 -19.16 -6.82 -25.34
C GLY A 183 -19.17 -5.30 -25.38
N GLU A 184 -19.72 -4.67 -24.35
CA GLU A 184 -19.86 -3.20 -24.29
C GLU A 184 -18.59 -2.47 -23.82
N ALA A 185 -17.71 -3.17 -23.09
CA ALA A 185 -16.50 -2.61 -22.53
C ALA A 185 -15.34 -3.62 -22.53
N PHE A 186 -14.13 -3.15 -22.84
CA PHE A 186 -12.92 -3.94 -22.79
C PHE A 186 -12.30 -3.94 -21.37
N PHE A 187 -12.33 -2.81 -20.67
CA PHE A 187 -11.84 -2.66 -19.31
C PHE A 187 -12.99 -2.41 -18.34
N PRO A 188 -12.94 -3.00 -17.12
CA PRO A 188 -13.82 -2.59 -16.02
C PRO A 188 -13.48 -1.16 -15.58
N LEU A 189 -14.39 -0.58 -14.80
CA LEU A 189 -14.13 0.67 -14.08
C LEU A 189 -13.72 0.32 -12.65
N PRO A 190 -12.42 0.27 -12.31
CA PRO A 190 -11.97 -0.21 -11.01
C PRO A 190 -12.45 0.69 -9.88
N GLU A 191 -12.81 0.09 -8.74
CA GLU A 191 -13.28 0.81 -7.57
C GLU A 191 -12.25 0.78 -6.45
N PRO A 192 -12.04 1.91 -5.75
CA PRO A 192 -11.17 1.94 -4.59
C PRO A 192 -11.84 1.19 -3.44
N LEU A 193 -11.15 0.21 -2.88
CA LEU A 193 -11.51 -0.39 -1.60
C LEU A 193 -10.87 0.46 -0.49
N ILE A 194 -11.64 1.41 0.01
CA ILE A 194 -11.22 2.21 1.16
C ILE A 194 -11.48 1.37 2.40
N GLN A 195 -10.47 0.67 2.83
CA GLN A 195 -10.51 -0.04 4.10
C GLN A 195 -10.37 0.99 5.22
N GLY A 196 -11.30 0.97 6.19
CA GLY A 196 -11.35 1.94 7.31
C GLY A 196 -10.01 2.37 7.90
N ALA A 197 -9.94 3.26 8.85
CA ALA A 197 -8.71 3.84 9.35
C ALA A 197 -7.63 2.77 9.60
N ALA A 198 -6.53 2.80 8.83
CA ALA A 198 -5.39 1.93 9.06
C ALA A 198 -4.82 2.27 10.44
N THR A 199 -4.41 1.27 11.20
CA THR A 199 -3.66 1.52 12.43
C THR A 199 -2.44 2.35 12.10
N ARG A 200 -2.47 3.62 12.48
CA ARG A 200 -1.37 4.55 12.24
C ARG A 200 -0.31 4.31 13.30
N VAL A 201 0.73 3.58 12.95
CA VAL A 201 1.86 3.31 13.84
C VAL A 201 2.80 4.52 13.84
N MET A 202 3.05 5.05 15.04
CA MET A 202 3.94 6.18 15.22
C MET A 202 5.35 5.69 15.62
N SER A 203 6.34 6.59 15.54
CA SER A 203 7.72 6.31 15.94
C SER A 203 7.80 5.93 17.41
N LEU A 204 8.63 4.94 17.75
CA LEU A 204 8.91 4.58 19.15
C LEU A 204 9.68 5.68 19.92
N ARG A 205 10.22 6.67 19.23
CA ARG A 205 10.98 7.79 19.80
C ARG A 205 10.20 9.10 19.85
N ASP A 206 9.08 9.17 19.10
CA ASP A 206 8.26 10.38 19.00
C ASP A 206 6.84 9.98 18.56
N GLY A 207 5.93 9.87 19.51
CA GLY A 207 4.54 9.48 19.27
C GLY A 207 3.74 10.44 18.37
N THR A 208 4.30 11.59 18.01
CA THR A 208 3.67 12.55 17.09
C THR A 208 4.08 12.34 15.63
N LYS A 209 5.17 11.57 15.38
CA LYS A 209 5.69 11.31 14.03
C LYS A 209 5.37 9.89 13.59
N LYS A 210 4.91 9.73 12.35
CA LYS A 210 4.68 8.41 11.78
C LYS A 210 5.98 7.58 11.77
N MET A 211 5.88 6.29 12.11
CA MET A 211 6.99 5.35 11.97
C MET A 211 7.48 5.36 10.52
N SER A 212 8.79 5.56 10.34
CA SER A 212 9.39 5.72 9.02
C SER A 212 10.75 5.04 8.94
N LYS A 213 11.02 4.43 7.79
CA LYS A 213 12.33 3.86 7.48
C LYS A 213 13.41 4.91 7.25
N SER A 214 13.04 6.14 6.91
CA SER A 214 13.97 7.26 6.70
C SER A 214 14.41 7.94 7.98
N ASP A 215 13.90 7.52 9.15
CA ASP A 215 14.42 7.99 10.43
C ASP A 215 15.87 7.50 10.62
N ALA A 216 16.75 8.40 11.03
CA ALA A 216 18.15 8.09 11.24
C ALA A 216 18.39 7.04 12.34
N SER A 217 17.48 6.96 13.32
CA SER A 217 17.56 6.02 14.44
C SER A 217 16.78 4.74 14.14
N ASP A 218 17.44 3.58 14.11
CA ASP A 218 16.79 2.29 14.03
C ASP A 218 15.89 1.98 15.25
N GLN A 219 16.14 2.63 16.39
CA GLN A 219 15.32 2.55 17.61
C GLN A 219 13.94 3.21 17.45
N SER A 220 13.68 3.93 16.36
CA SER A 220 12.41 4.58 16.08
C SER A 220 11.34 3.63 15.54
N ARG A 221 11.74 2.43 15.12
CA ARG A 221 10.86 1.46 14.42
C ARG A 221 11.16 0.02 14.81
N ILE A 222 10.18 -0.85 14.62
CA ILE A 222 10.34 -2.30 14.65
C ILE A 222 10.37 -2.75 13.20
N ASN A 223 11.50 -3.31 12.75
CA ASN A 223 11.61 -3.92 11.42
C ASN A 223 10.98 -5.32 11.45
N LEU A 224 10.40 -5.77 10.34
CA LEU A 224 9.83 -7.13 10.25
C LEU A 224 10.92 -8.23 10.31
N THR A 225 12.17 -7.84 10.18
CA THR A 225 13.34 -8.73 10.28
C THR A 225 13.99 -8.71 11.67
N ASP A 226 13.50 -7.88 12.61
CA ASP A 226 14.03 -7.86 13.97
C ASP A 226 13.71 -9.19 14.68
N ASP A 227 14.68 -9.72 15.41
CA ASP A 227 14.48 -10.87 16.28
C ASP A 227 13.70 -10.49 17.56
N PRO A 228 13.15 -11.47 18.31
CA PRO A 228 12.35 -11.21 19.51
C PRO A 228 13.08 -10.37 20.58
N ASP A 229 14.38 -10.59 20.78
CA ASP A 229 15.16 -9.86 21.78
C ASP A 229 15.35 -8.40 21.36
N THR A 230 15.63 -8.18 20.09
CA THR A 230 15.71 -6.83 19.50
C THR A 230 14.38 -6.10 19.61
N ILE A 231 13.25 -6.75 19.31
CA ILE A 231 11.90 -6.17 19.46
C ILE A 231 11.66 -5.80 20.93
N ALA A 232 11.92 -6.72 21.87
CA ALA A 232 11.75 -6.47 23.29
C ALA A 232 12.62 -5.30 23.79
N LEU A 233 13.86 -5.21 23.28
CA LEU A 233 14.76 -4.10 23.60
C LEU A 233 14.23 -2.76 23.07
N LYS A 234 13.74 -2.73 21.82
CA LYS A 234 13.20 -1.52 21.19
C LYS A 234 11.93 -1.03 21.94
N ILE A 235 11.05 -1.96 22.35
CA ILE A 235 9.86 -1.62 23.13
C ILE A 235 10.27 -1.08 24.51
N ARG A 236 11.20 -1.73 25.24
CA ARG A 236 11.68 -1.24 26.54
C ARG A 236 12.32 0.15 26.47
N ARG A 237 12.94 0.49 25.36
CA ARG A 237 13.57 1.79 25.11
C ARG A 237 12.66 2.80 24.43
N ALA A 238 11.45 2.42 24.10
CA ALA A 238 10.49 3.32 23.50
C ALA A 238 10.22 4.49 24.46
N LYS A 239 10.05 5.68 23.88
CA LYS A 239 9.67 6.85 24.67
C LYS A 239 8.25 6.63 25.21
N THR A 240 8.06 6.92 26.49
CA THR A 240 6.77 6.91 27.19
C THR A 240 6.76 7.97 28.28
N ASP A 241 5.64 8.13 28.96
CA ASP A 241 5.49 8.99 30.11
C ASP A 241 5.43 8.15 31.40
N PRO A 242 5.59 8.76 32.60
CA PRO A 242 5.63 8.05 33.90
C PRO A 242 4.26 7.68 34.44
N ASP A 243 3.17 8.10 33.81
CA ASP A 243 1.83 7.91 34.34
C ASP A 243 1.32 6.49 34.08
N ALA A 244 0.53 5.97 35.02
CA ALA A 244 -0.12 4.66 34.85
C ALA A 244 -1.02 4.64 33.60
N LEU A 245 -1.12 3.48 32.94
CA LEU A 245 -2.02 3.32 31.80
C LEU A 245 -3.48 3.47 32.28
N PRO A 246 -4.27 4.32 31.59
CA PRO A 246 -5.67 4.51 31.94
C PRO A 246 -6.50 3.28 31.56
N SER A 247 -7.63 3.08 32.22
CA SER A 247 -8.61 2.05 31.88
C SER A 247 -9.47 2.40 30.67
N GLU A 248 -9.51 3.67 30.27
CA GLU A 248 -10.31 4.18 29.15
C GLU A 248 -9.43 4.93 28.15
N GLU A 249 -9.81 4.90 26.87
CA GLU A 249 -9.09 5.56 25.76
C GLU A 249 -8.95 7.07 25.97
N LYS A 250 -9.98 7.72 26.53
CA LYS A 250 -9.97 9.15 26.84
C LYS A 250 -8.80 9.57 27.75
N GLY A 251 -8.31 8.67 28.59
CA GLY A 251 -7.14 8.93 29.43
C GLY A 251 -5.79 8.96 28.68
N LEU A 252 -5.77 8.66 27.40
CA LEU A 252 -4.58 8.76 26.53
C LEU A 252 -4.54 10.09 25.76
N GLU A 253 -5.56 10.92 25.85
CA GLU A 253 -5.54 12.26 25.25
C GLU A 253 -4.34 13.05 25.79
N GLY A 254 -3.53 13.60 24.85
CA GLY A 254 -2.29 14.32 25.19
C GLY A 254 -1.08 13.43 25.54
N ARG A 255 -1.22 12.10 25.45
CA ARG A 255 -0.15 11.11 25.73
C ARG A 255 0.21 10.29 24.47
N PRO A 256 0.78 10.92 23.42
CA PRO A 256 0.92 10.27 22.11
C PRO A 256 1.82 9.04 22.11
N GLU A 257 2.83 8.97 22.99
CA GLU A 257 3.72 7.82 23.08
C GLU A 257 3.00 6.61 23.73
N ALA A 258 2.26 6.84 24.82
CA ALA A 258 1.48 5.80 25.48
C ALA A 258 0.36 5.30 24.55
N ASP A 259 -0.33 6.22 23.88
CA ASP A 259 -1.37 5.88 22.90
C ASP A 259 -0.82 5.03 21.74
N ASN A 260 0.35 5.37 21.20
CA ASN A 260 1.02 4.59 20.17
C ASN A 260 1.33 3.16 20.64
N LEU A 261 1.94 2.98 21.82
CA LEU A 261 2.29 1.65 22.31
C LEU A 261 1.07 0.78 22.58
N VAL A 262 0.02 1.36 23.13
CA VAL A 262 -1.25 0.67 23.37
C VAL A 262 -1.95 0.34 22.05
N GLY A 263 -1.94 1.26 21.10
CA GLY A 263 -2.47 1.04 19.74
C GLY A 263 -1.76 -0.09 19.00
N ILE A 264 -0.43 -0.14 19.08
CA ILE A 264 0.38 -1.24 18.53
C ILE A 264 -0.03 -2.56 19.17
N TYR A 265 -0.13 -2.61 20.49
CA TYR A 265 -0.52 -3.83 21.23
C TYR A 265 -1.92 -4.30 20.82
N ALA A 266 -2.89 -3.40 20.80
CA ALA A 266 -4.26 -3.71 20.42
C ALA A 266 -4.33 -4.28 18.97
N ALA A 267 -3.64 -3.64 18.03
CA ALA A 267 -3.60 -4.10 16.64
C ALA A 267 -2.93 -5.47 16.49
N CYS A 268 -1.83 -5.73 17.19
CA CYS A 268 -1.15 -7.02 17.14
C CYS A 268 -1.96 -8.13 17.86
N ALA A 269 -2.76 -7.79 18.88
CA ALA A 269 -3.63 -8.71 19.59
C ALA A 269 -4.96 -8.99 18.85
N GLY A 270 -5.20 -8.38 17.68
CA GLY A 270 -6.47 -8.50 16.95
C GLY A 270 -7.66 -7.86 17.67
N ARG A 271 -7.40 -6.89 18.54
CA ARG A 271 -8.43 -6.17 19.32
C ARG A 271 -8.66 -4.80 18.70
N ARG A 272 -9.89 -4.28 18.81
CA ARG A 272 -10.17 -2.88 18.48
C ARG A 272 -9.65 -1.99 19.58
N SER A 273 -9.16 -0.80 19.22
CA SER A 273 -8.72 0.22 20.21
C SER A 273 -9.84 0.66 21.16
N GLU A 274 -11.09 0.51 20.72
CA GLU A 274 -12.31 0.86 21.45
C GLU A 274 -12.80 -0.23 22.42
N GLU A 275 -12.30 -1.48 22.30
CA GLU A 275 -12.63 -2.52 23.27
C GLU A 275 -11.95 -2.16 24.60
N PRO A 276 -12.66 -2.25 25.73
CA PRO A 276 -12.07 -1.92 27.01
C PRO A 276 -10.78 -2.73 27.19
N ARG A 277 -9.69 -2.01 27.37
CA ARG A 277 -8.33 -2.54 27.57
C ARG A 277 -8.25 -3.24 28.91
N LEU A 278 -9.09 -4.28 29.05
CA LEU A 278 -9.30 -5.01 30.28
C LEU A 278 -8.07 -5.83 30.64
N ASN A 279 -7.64 -5.60 31.84
CA ASN A 279 -6.62 -6.23 32.65
C ASN A 279 -5.20 -5.74 32.44
N SER A 280 -4.91 -4.62 33.08
CA SER A 280 -3.56 -4.17 33.43
C SER A 280 -2.72 -5.21 34.22
N SER A 281 -3.32 -6.35 34.63
CA SER A 281 -2.63 -7.44 35.30
C SER A 281 -1.68 -8.26 34.42
N HIS A 282 -1.73 -8.11 33.09
CA HIS A 282 -0.84 -8.81 32.14
C HIS A 282 0.15 -7.90 31.42
N ILE A 283 0.09 -6.59 31.62
CA ILE A 283 1.06 -5.63 31.07
C ILE A 283 1.85 -5.06 32.25
N THR A 284 2.72 -5.88 32.82
CA THR A 284 3.76 -5.36 33.71
C THR A 284 4.90 -4.89 32.80
N ILE A 285 4.90 -3.62 32.43
CA ILE A 285 6.10 -2.97 31.95
C ILE A 285 6.96 -2.78 33.19
N SER A 286 7.84 -3.75 33.45
CA SER A 286 8.85 -3.61 34.52
C SER A 286 9.82 -2.51 34.10
N TYR A 287 9.98 -1.53 34.97
CA TYR A 287 11.00 -0.50 34.87
C TYR A 287 12.40 -1.11 34.99
#